data_6d69e261de10ec649c6f96eb7b5971e2
#
_entry.id   6d69e261de10ec649c6f96eb7b5971e2
#
_cell.length_a   1.000
_cell.length_b   1.000
_cell.length_c   1.000
_cell.angle_alpha   90.00
_cell.angle_beta   90.00
_cell.angle_gamma   90.00
#
_symmetry.space_group_name_H-M   'P 1'
#
loop_
_entity.id
_entity.type
_entity.pdbx_description
1 polymer ?
#
loop_
_entity_poly.entity_id
_entity_poly.type
_entity_poly.pdbx_seq_one_letter_code
_entity_poly.pdbx_strand_id
1 'polypeptide(L)'
;MNVKKGVFAGRFPLVKKMFLCAAGVMSFWFTCNDVIASPRDYNSTVCLPDSSEEILYNGIRLPEAWPPDTESPESITPMRVPYLENIPDIIPIDVGRQLFVDDFLIEETTLNRVFHQAEKWEGNPVFFPETEHELGERHKNKAVTYLGHGGVFYDPSAQEFKMFYTAGWRGGLALATSKDLLRWERPELGLAGENLILPPGPLMAGGDNAIWLDLNAKDSAQRYKAIIERLHGWRSNFNTRDDSPTHTLHTSADGLIWSQGITTRRAEDYSSFFYNPFREVWSYSIKKSVSGRKRFYAESKDFMRGASWENMVYWVNADSLDEPDSEIGNTPQLYSLNGIAYESIMLGQFYILLGPYNRVCEEGRFPKITELKMGFSRDGFHWDRPDRRPFIEATRDEKDFDRAYLHGTMGVCLVMGDKLWFPYTGYSGISPDGYRGMYTGASIGMATLRRDGFASMEAGKKKGILLTRPVTFRGKHLFVNVDCPDGELQVEVLDEQNRVLKQFNAKTSRPIRTDKTLQKVEWQAGDDLSDLAGTPVKFRFHLTNGKLYSFWVSPDKSGASHGYIGAGGPGYDGVIDDKGINAY
;
A
#
# COMPACT_ATOMS: atom_id res chain seq x y z
N MET A 1 21.58 13.13 -67.16
CA MET A 1 22.49 14.32 -67.08
C MET A 1 23.04 14.34 -65.68
N ASN A 2 24.13 13.68 -65.45
CA ASN A 2 25.52 14.11 -65.18
C ASN A 2 25.61 15.39 -64.36
N VAL A 3 26.21 15.37 -63.20
CA VAL A 3 27.55 15.26 -62.61
C VAL A 3 27.63 16.39 -61.59
N LYS A 4 28.18 16.33 -60.43
CA LYS A 4 29.52 16.01 -59.92
C LYS A 4 29.64 16.01 -58.41
N LYS A 5 30.54 15.20 -57.92
CA LYS A 5 31.15 15.13 -56.57
C LYS A 5 31.96 16.39 -56.23
N GLY A 6 32.07 16.72 -54.95
CA GLY A 6 33.06 17.63 -54.39
C GLY A 6 33.45 17.24 -52.97
N VAL A 7 34.59 16.57 -52.86
CA VAL A 7 35.32 16.26 -51.61
C VAL A 7 36.21 17.47 -51.28
N PHE A 8 36.24 17.90 -50.03
CA PHE A 8 37.39 18.65 -49.49
C PHE A 8 37.68 18.25 -48.03
N ALA A 9 38.87 17.71 -47.90
CA ALA A 9 39.54 17.45 -46.63
C ALA A 9 40.41 18.67 -46.26
N GLY A 10 40.42 19.05 -45.00
CA GLY A 10 41.33 20.07 -44.47
C GLY A 10 41.74 19.73 -43.06
N ARG A 11 43.06 19.49 -42.92
CA ARG A 11 43.77 19.11 -41.66
C ARG A 11 44.33 20.36 -40.96
N PHE A 12 44.29 20.32 -39.57
CA PHE A 12 45.26 20.75 -38.54
C PHE A 12 45.53 22.26 -38.28
N PRO A 13 46.09 22.68 -37.10
CA PRO A 13 46.87 21.94 -36.10
C PRO A 13 46.62 22.27 -34.61
N LEU A 14 47.26 21.40 -33.74
CA LEU A 14 47.52 21.55 -32.33
C LEU A 14 48.30 22.82 -31.97
N VAL A 15 48.00 23.48 -30.85
CA VAL A 15 48.94 24.32 -30.08
C VAL A 15 48.92 23.92 -28.61
N LYS A 16 50.09 23.39 -28.18
CA LYS A 16 50.49 23.29 -26.78
C LYS A 16 50.90 24.66 -26.26
N LYS A 17 50.45 25.03 -25.05
CA LYS A 17 51.22 25.95 -24.21
C LYS A 17 51.30 25.43 -22.77
N MET A 18 52.54 25.06 -22.42
CA MET A 18 53.07 24.91 -21.07
C MET A 18 53.17 26.29 -20.41
N PHE A 19 52.85 26.38 -19.12
CA PHE A 19 53.51 27.32 -18.20
C PHE A 19 53.86 26.59 -16.89
N LEU A 20 55.14 26.72 -16.56
CA LEU A 20 55.83 26.24 -15.37
C LEU A 20 55.90 27.40 -14.37
N CYS A 21 55.82 27.11 -13.06
CA CYS A 21 56.61 27.68 -11.94
C CYS A 21 55.99 27.20 -10.64
N ALA A 22 56.59 26.44 -9.88
CA ALA A 22 57.77 26.46 -8.99
C ALA A 22 57.33 26.63 -7.52
N ALA A 23 57.49 25.58 -6.79
CA ALA A 23 58.36 25.30 -5.65
C ALA A 23 57.89 25.75 -4.24
N GLY A 24 57.79 24.76 -3.35
CA GLY A 24 57.75 24.90 -1.89
C GLY A 24 57.89 23.53 -1.23
N VAL A 25 59.11 23.20 -0.89
CA VAL A 25 59.55 21.92 -0.30
C VAL A 25 59.20 21.87 1.19
N MET A 26 58.63 20.79 1.67
CA MET A 26 58.92 20.27 3.03
C MET A 26 58.82 18.75 3.03
N SER A 27 59.96 18.16 3.27
CA SER A 27 60.23 16.71 3.33
C SER A 27 59.80 16.14 4.68
N PHE A 28 59.05 15.03 4.68
CA PHE A 28 59.10 14.07 5.76
C PHE A 28 59.31 12.67 5.16
N TRP A 29 60.44 12.08 5.53
CA TRP A 29 60.82 10.72 5.19
C TRP A 29 60.06 9.72 6.05
N PHE A 30 59.36 8.78 5.43
CA PHE A 30 59.11 7.47 6.01
C PHE A 30 59.41 6.40 4.96
N THR A 31 60.28 5.49 5.37
CA THR A 31 60.82 4.40 4.59
C THR A 31 59.74 3.39 4.19
N CYS A 32 59.70 3.10 2.90
CA CYS A 32 58.90 2.02 2.33
C CYS A 32 59.76 0.75 2.34
N ASN A 33 59.35 -0.29 3.06
CA ASN A 33 59.88 -1.64 2.88
C ASN A 33 58.95 -2.37 1.91
N ASP A 34 59.46 -2.71 0.76
CA ASP A 34 58.84 -3.59 -0.22
C ASP A 34 58.69 -5.01 0.37
N VAL A 35 57.42 -5.45 0.51
CA VAL A 35 57.11 -6.86 0.68
C VAL A 35 56.19 -7.25 -0.50
N ILE A 36 56.78 -8.04 -1.40
CA ILE A 36 56.09 -8.74 -2.47
C ILE A 36 55.17 -9.77 -1.83
N ALA A 37 53.85 -9.55 -1.88
CA ALA A 37 52.84 -10.53 -1.48
C ALA A 37 52.24 -11.22 -2.71
N SER A 38 52.39 -12.54 -2.75
CA SER A 38 51.76 -13.47 -3.69
C SER A 38 50.22 -13.45 -3.60
N PRO A 39 49.49 -13.84 -4.64
CA PRO A 39 48.04 -13.87 -4.61
C PRO A 39 47.56 -14.95 -3.63
N ARG A 40 46.96 -14.52 -2.53
CA ARG A 40 46.24 -15.39 -1.60
C ARG A 40 44.77 -15.36 -1.91
N ASP A 41 44.23 -16.56 -1.99
CA ASP A 41 42.84 -16.95 -2.09
C ASP A 41 41.87 -16.04 -1.31
N TYR A 42 40.95 -15.41 -2.00
CA TYR A 42 39.74 -14.84 -1.42
C TYR A 42 38.76 -15.97 -1.04
N ASN A 43 39.03 -16.65 0.05
CA ASN A 43 38.00 -17.30 0.83
C ASN A 43 37.33 -16.20 1.67
N SER A 44 36.37 -15.48 1.09
CA SER A 44 35.41 -14.71 1.86
C SER A 44 34.59 -15.69 2.66
N THR A 45 34.90 -15.84 3.92
CA THR A 45 33.96 -16.39 4.91
C THR A 45 32.75 -15.45 4.88
N VAL A 46 31.74 -15.84 4.13
CA VAL A 46 30.40 -15.28 4.27
C VAL A 46 30.02 -15.60 5.72
N CYS A 47 30.03 -14.60 6.59
CA CYS A 47 29.33 -14.68 7.84
C CYS A 47 27.87 -14.92 7.48
N LEU A 48 27.43 -16.17 7.55
CA LEU A 48 26.03 -16.52 7.58
C LEU A 48 25.45 -15.72 8.74
N PRO A 49 24.33 -14.98 8.55
CA PRO A 49 23.67 -14.34 9.66
C PRO A 49 23.32 -15.44 10.67
N ASP A 50 23.53 -15.12 11.93
CA ASP A 50 23.09 -15.89 13.08
C ASP A 50 21.63 -16.29 12.82
N SER A 51 21.34 -17.58 12.71
CA SER A 51 20.02 -18.12 12.36
C SER A 51 19.08 -18.02 13.56
N SER A 52 18.82 -16.79 14.00
CA SER A 52 17.73 -16.52 14.95
C SER A 52 16.44 -16.37 14.16
N GLU A 53 15.50 -17.26 14.39
CA GLU A 53 14.15 -17.25 13.87
C GLU A 53 13.52 -15.84 14.07
N GLU A 54 13.13 -15.15 12.99
CA GLU A 54 12.52 -13.82 13.09
C GLU A 54 11.12 -13.94 13.72
N ILE A 55 10.91 -13.31 14.88
CA ILE A 55 9.62 -13.24 15.57
C ILE A 55 9.04 -11.86 15.36
N LEU A 56 7.83 -11.80 14.82
CA LEU A 56 7.14 -10.53 14.55
C LEU A 56 6.50 -9.95 15.82
N TYR A 57 6.11 -8.68 15.74
CA TYR A 57 5.45 -7.91 16.81
C TYR A 57 4.20 -8.59 17.41
N ASN A 58 3.53 -9.45 16.67
CA ASN A 58 2.33 -10.20 17.04
C ASN A 58 2.60 -11.66 17.43
N GLY A 59 3.88 -12.03 17.61
CA GLY A 59 4.30 -13.36 18.02
C GLY A 59 4.43 -14.39 16.89
N ILE A 60 4.10 -14.04 15.66
CA ILE A 60 4.28 -14.93 14.50
C ILE A 60 5.78 -15.19 14.29
N ARG A 61 6.14 -16.46 14.10
CA ARG A 61 7.50 -16.90 13.77
C ARG A 61 7.62 -17.10 12.27
N LEU A 62 8.53 -16.38 11.65
CA LEU A 62 8.80 -16.56 10.23
C LEU A 62 9.71 -17.77 10.01
N PRO A 63 9.56 -18.51 8.89
CA PRO A 63 10.48 -19.58 8.56
C PRO A 63 11.89 -19.05 8.27
N GLU A 64 12.91 -19.89 8.48
CA GLU A 64 14.31 -19.54 8.24
C GLU A 64 14.54 -19.08 6.78
N ALA A 65 13.91 -19.74 5.81
CA ALA A 65 13.93 -19.31 4.42
C ALA A 65 12.80 -18.29 4.15
N TRP A 66 13.16 -17.03 4.06
CA TRP A 66 12.25 -15.93 3.77
C TRP A 66 12.75 -15.02 2.63
N PRO A 67 11.89 -14.57 1.70
CA PRO A 67 10.48 -14.95 1.54
C PRO A 67 10.33 -16.41 1.08
N PRO A 68 9.21 -17.08 1.42
CA PRO A 68 8.99 -18.46 0.99
C PRO A 68 8.77 -18.54 -0.53
N ASP A 69 9.41 -19.52 -1.18
CA ASP A 69 9.27 -19.81 -2.62
C ASP A 69 8.70 -21.23 -2.77
N THR A 70 7.43 -21.39 -2.37
CA THR A 70 6.78 -22.69 -2.28
C THR A 70 5.68 -22.92 -3.32
N GLU A 71 5.22 -21.84 -3.99
CA GLU A 71 4.07 -21.88 -4.87
C GLU A 71 4.47 -21.77 -6.35
N SER A 72 3.76 -22.54 -7.20
CA SER A 72 3.92 -22.40 -8.65
C SER A 72 3.13 -21.20 -9.18
N PRO A 73 3.72 -20.37 -10.05
CA PRO A 73 2.99 -19.29 -10.69
C PRO A 73 1.83 -19.77 -11.59
N GLU A 74 1.74 -21.05 -11.90
CA GLU A 74 0.64 -21.64 -12.66
C GLU A 74 -0.54 -22.09 -11.75
N SER A 75 -0.33 -22.13 -10.42
CA SER A 75 -1.37 -22.47 -9.46
C SER A 75 -2.49 -21.43 -9.45
N ILE A 76 -3.72 -21.90 -9.36
CA ILE A 76 -4.92 -21.10 -9.08
C ILE A 76 -5.49 -21.42 -7.69
N THR A 77 -4.75 -22.16 -6.88
CA THR A 77 -5.14 -22.44 -5.50
C THR A 77 -5.07 -21.14 -4.68
N PRO A 78 -6.06 -20.86 -3.83
CA PRO A 78 -5.97 -19.74 -2.92
C PRO A 78 -4.69 -19.79 -2.08
N MET A 79 -4.08 -18.63 -1.85
CA MET A 79 -2.86 -18.53 -1.05
C MET A 79 -3.11 -19.12 0.35
N ARG A 80 -2.24 -20.06 0.74
CA ARG A 80 -2.23 -20.59 2.11
C ARG A 80 -1.73 -19.53 3.08
N VAL A 81 -2.30 -19.46 4.25
CA VAL A 81 -1.98 -18.46 5.29
C VAL A 81 -1.46 -19.19 6.54
N PRO A 82 -0.16 -19.51 6.61
CA PRO A 82 0.41 -20.38 7.65
C PRO A 82 0.20 -19.87 9.07
N TYR A 83 0.17 -18.57 9.31
CA TYR A 83 -0.04 -18.00 10.63
C TYR A 83 -1.48 -18.17 11.16
N LEU A 84 -2.46 -18.51 10.32
CA LEU A 84 -3.82 -18.91 10.77
C LEU A 84 -3.90 -20.38 11.12
N GLU A 85 -2.96 -21.19 10.63
CA GLU A 85 -2.86 -22.62 10.95
C GLU A 85 -1.99 -22.86 12.19
N ASN A 86 -0.97 -22.00 12.39
CA ASN A 86 0.00 -22.08 13.49
C ASN A 86 -0.01 -20.74 14.26
N ILE A 87 -1.09 -20.49 14.98
CA ILE A 87 -1.28 -19.28 15.76
C ILE A 87 -0.38 -19.33 17.01
N PRO A 88 0.30 -18.23 17.40
CA PRO A 88 1.07 -18.17 18.64
C PRO A 88 0.21 -18.48 19.88
N ASP A 89 0.76 -19.21 20.85
CA ASP A 89 0.07 -19.53 22.12
C ASP A 89 -0.32 -18.27 22.88
N ILE A 90 0.51 -17.22 22.78
CA ILE A 90 0.29 -15.90 23.38
C ILE A 90 0.54 -14.86 22.32
N ILE A 91 -0.42 -13.95 22.14
CA ILE A 91 -0.38 -12.91 21.11
C ILE A 91 -0.09 -11.55 21.77
N PRO A 92 1.07 -10.92 21.53
CA PRO A 92 1.30 -9.53 21.90
C PRO A 92 0.38 -8.59 21.10
N ILE A 93 -0.30 -7.66 21.81
CA ILE A 93 -1.24 -6.70 21.19
C ILE A 93 -0.86 -5.23 21.48
N ASP A 94 0.43 -4.96 21.61
CA ASP A 94 0.93 -3.61 21.89
C ASP A 94 0.88 -2.66 20.71
N VAL A 95 0.69 -3.18 19.50
CA VAL A 95 0.63 -2.40 18.26
C VAL A 95 -0.80 -2.35 17.75
N GLY A 96 -1.38 -1.18 17.78
CA GLY A 96 -2.61 -0.86 17.08
C GLY A 96 -3.88 -1.51 17.61
N ARG A 97 -4.96 -1.14 16.97
CA ARG A 97 -6.26 -1.76 17.17
C ARG A 97 -6.26 -3.16 16.59
N GLN A 98 -6.86 -4.09 17.30
CA GLN A 98 -6.93 -5.50 16.94
C GLN A 98 -8.22 -5.76 16.18
N LEU A 99 -8.10 -5.97 14.86
CA LEU A 99 -9.23 -6.15 13.95
C LEU A 99 -9.63 -7.63 13.86
N PHE A 100 -10.93 -7.89 13.70
CA PHE A 100 -11.51 -9.24 13.59
C PHE A 100 -11.71 -9.69 12.12
N VAL A 101 -10.75 -9.39 11.27
CA VAL A 101 -10.78 -9.75 9.83
C VAL A 101 -10.56 -11.24 9.57
N ASP A 102 -9.99 -11.95 10.54
CA ASP A 102 -9.67 -13.38 10.53
C ASP A 102 -9.85 -13.99 11.94
N ASP A 103 -9.53 -15.26 12.10
CA ASP A 103 -9.65 -15.97 13.39
C ASP A 103 -8.36 -15.96 14.24
N PHE A 104 -7.35 -15.16 13.87
CA PHE A 104 -6.07 -15.09 14.56
C PHE A 104 -6.22 -14.78 16.06
N LEU A 105 -7.14 -13.86 16.40
CA LEU A 105 -7.38 -13.41 17.76
C LEU A 105 -8.48 -14.20 18.48
N ILE A 106 -9.26 -14.99 17.78
CA ILE A 106 -10.49 -15.60 18.31
C ILE A 106 -10.24 -17.03 18.76
N GLU A 107 -10.50 -17.32 20.05
CA GLU A 107 -10.53 -18.67 20.59
C GLU A 107 -11.92 -19.31 20.44
N GLU A 108 -12.97 -18.56 20.79
CA GLU A 108 -14.37 -19.01 20.73
C GLU A 108 -15.29 -17.83 20.41
N THR A 109 -16.30 -18.03 19.59
CA THR A 109 -17.33 -17.02 19.36
C THR A 109 -18.67 -17.63 18.99
N THR A 110 -19.74 -16.94 19.41
CA THR A 110 -21.12 -17.16 18.94
C THR A 110 -21.64 -15.97 18.13
N LEU A 111 -20.77 -14.99 17.86
CA LEU A 111 -21.05 -13.85 17.00
C LEU A 111 -20.83 -14.23 15.53
N ASN A 112 -21.52 -13.54 14.62
CA ASN A 112 -21.31 -13.70 13.19
C ASN A 112 -20.33 -12.65 12.67
N ARG A 113 -19.32 -13.05 11.91
CA ARG A 113 -18.47 -12.11 11.20
C ARG A 113 -19.18 -11.63 9.93
N VAL A 114 -19.23 -10.32 9.76
CA VAL A 114 -19.79 -9.65 8.58
C VAL A 114 -18.74 -8.74 7.98
N PHE A 115 -18.41 -8.93 6.70
CA PHE A 115 -17.51 -8.05 5.95
C PHE A 115 -18.30 -6.92 5.30
N HIS A 116 -17.69 -5.72 5.29
CA HIS A 116 -18.30 -4.52 4.75
C HIS A 116 -17.54 -4.00 3.53
N GLN A 117 -18.26 -3.44 2.57
CA GLN A 117 -17.75 -2.74 1.41
C GLN A 117 -17.61 -1.24 1.72
N ALA A 118 -16.74 -0.56 0.99
CA ALA A 118 -16.66 0.89 1.06
C ALA A 118 -17.85 1.53 0.35
N GLU A 119 -18.39 2.58 0.95
CA GLU A 119 -19.47 3.39 0.37
C GLU A 119 -18.88 4.50 -0.50
N LYS A 120 -19.28 4.57 -1.76
CA LYS A 120 -18.86 5.64 -2.66
C LYS A 120 -19.38 6.98 -2.17
N TRP A 121 -18.51 8.01 -2.23
CA TRP A 121 -18.91 9.35 -1.87
C TRP A 121 -19.96 9.89 -2.88
N GLU A 122 -21.04 10.46 -2.37
CA GLU A 122 -22.17 10.92 -3.21
C GLU A 122 -21.79 12.06 -4.18
N GLY A 123 -20.76 12.85 -3.83
CA GLY A 123 -20.25 13.96 -4.65
C GLY A 123 -19.17 13.56 -5.67
N ASN A 124 -19.00 12.26 -5.95
CA ASN A 124 -18.04 11.80 -6.96
C ASN A 124 -18.44 12.19 -8.39
N PRO A 125 -17.47 12.40 -9.30
CA PRO A 125 -16.02 12.41 -9.07
C PRO A 125 -15.56 13.69 -8.37
N VAL A 126 -14.54 13.59 -7.51
CA VAL A 126 -13.95 14.74 -6.81
C VAL A 126 -12.83 15.42 -7.61
N PHE A 127 -12.31 14.76 -8.65
CA PHE A 127 -11.28 15.29 -9.52
C PHE A 127 -11.39 14.69 -10.93
N PHE A 128 -11.43 15.55 -11.96
CA PHE A 128 -11.68 15.15 -13.35
C PHE A 128 -10.85 16.02 -14.31
N PRO A 129 -10.70 15.60 -15.60
CA PRO A 129 -9.87 16.32 -16.56
C PRO A 129 -10.39 17.74 -16.86
N GLU A 130 -9.53 18.75 -16.66
CA GLU A 130 -9.84 20.17 -16.92
C GLU A 130 -8.74 20.88 -17.71
N THR A 131 -7.46 20.53 -17.47
CA THR A 131 -6.33 21.20 -18.14
C THR A 131 -6.07 20.61 -19.53
N GLU A 132 -5.34 21.34 -20.37
CA GLU A 132 -4.98 20.87 -21.72
C GLU A 132 -4.25 19.52 -21.69
N HIS A 133 -3.33 19.34 -20.73
CA HIS A 133 -2.61 18.08 -20.55
C HIS A 133 -3.54 16.92 -20.20
N GLU A 134 -4.47 17.15 -19.27
CA GLU A 134 -5.45 16.15 -18.82
C GLU A 134 -6.47 15.80 -19.89
N LEU A 135 -6.87 16.78 -20.72
CA LEU A 135 -7.79 16.60 -21.83
C LEU A 135 -7.16 15.88 -23.04
N GLY A 136 -5.84 15.68 -23.01
CA GLY A 136 -5.16 14.78 -23.91
C GLY A 136 -4.72 15.40 -25.23
N GLU A 137 -4.20 16.62 -25.22
CA GLU A 137 -3.62 17.28 -26.41
C GLU A 137 -2.65 16.38 -27.19
N ARG A 138 -1.82 15.62 -26.47
CA ARG A 138 -0.81 14.73 -27.05
C ARG A 138 -1.40 13.45 -27.66
N HIS A 139 -2.48 12.95 -27.07
CA HIS A 139 -3.19 11.76 -27.49
C HIS A 139 -4.66 12.10 -27.67
N LYS A 140 -4.96 12.83 -28.73
CA LYS A 140 -6.29 13.35 -29.05
C LYS A 140 -7.42 12.49 -28.51
N ASN A 141 -8.30 13.11 -27.75
CA ASN A 141 -9.53 12.53 -27.20
C ASN A 141 -9.33 11.48 -26.09
N LYS A 142 -8.16 11.39 -25.46
CA LYS A 142 -7.93 10.53 -24.28
C LYS A 142 -7.82 11.37 -23.02
N ALA A 143 -8.93 12.03 -22.66
CA ALA A 143 -9.05 12.81 -21.45
C ALA A 143 -9.01 11.92 -20.22
N VAL A 144 -7.99 12.06 -19.38
CA VAL A 144 -7.83 11.29 -18.15
C VAL A 144 -7.11 12.07 -17.06
N THR A 145 -7.61 11.93 -15.83
CA THR A 145 -6.86 12.11 -14.59
C THR A 145 -6.88 10.77 -13.89
N TYR A 146 -5.74 10.09 -13.77
CA TYR A 146 -5.74 8.80 -13.13
C TYR A 146 -4.57 8.59 -12.18
N LEU A 147 -4.86 7.92 -11.07
CA LEU A 147 -3.89 7.65 -10.02
C LEU A 147 -2.81 6.69 -10.51
N GLY A 148 -3.17 5.68 -11.31
CA GLY A 148 -2.24 4.61 -11.63
C GLY A 148 -1.74 3.97 -10.34
N HIS A 149 -0.50 4.27 -9.96
CA HIS A 149 0.05 4.06 -8.61
C HIS A 149 0.59 5.37 -8.01
N GLY A 150 0.12 6.52 -8.49
CA GLY A 150 0.66 7.83 -8.14
C GLY A 150 0.73 8.13 -6.65
N GLY A 151 -0.28 7.73 -5.91
CA GLY A 151 -0.29 7.87 -4.45
C GLY A 151 -1.05 9.09 -3.94
N VAL A 152 -1.81 8.87 -2.87
CA VAL A 152 -2.48 9.93 -2.11
C VAL A 152 -2.06 9.80 -0.65
N PHE A 153 -1.48 10.87 -0.10
CA PHE A 153 -0.92 10.89 1.25
C PHE A 153 -1.26 12.19 1.96
N TYR A 154 -1.38 12.13 3.28
CA TYR A 154 -1.39 13.33 4.11
C TYR A 154 0.04 13.72 4.47
N ASP A 155 0.42 14.96 4.16
CA ASP A 155 1.71 15.53 4.55
C ASP A 155 1.52 16.41 5.81
N PRO A 156 1.88 15.92 7.01
CA PRO A 156 1.67 16.67 8.24
C PRO A 156 2.52 17.96 8.31
N SER A 157 3.64 18.02 7.60
CA SER A 157 4.47 19.24 7.56
C SER A 157 3.82 20.37 6.76
N ALA A 158 3.04 20.04 5.74
CA ALA A 158 2.27 20.98 4.94
C ALA A 158 0.81 21.09 5.41
N GLN A 159 0.38 20.21 6.31
CA GLN A 159 -1.00 20.07 6.77
C GLN A 159 -2.00 19.98 5.60
N GLU A 160 -1.67 19.13 4.62
CA GLU A 160 -2.48 18.93 3.42
C GLU A 160 -2.34 17.52 2.85
N PHE A 161 -3.34 17.12 2.08
CA PHE A 161 -3.27 15.94 1.25
C PHE A 161 -2.56 16.27 -0.06
N LYS A 162 -1.69 15.37 -0.48
CA LYS A 162 -0.98 15.41 -1.76
C LYS A 162 -1.40 14.23 -2.61
N MET A 163 -1.81 14.50 -3.83
CA MET A 163 -2.18 13.49 -4.82
C MET A 163 -1.23 13.58 -6.01
N PHE A 164 -0.46 12.51 -6.21
CA PHE A 164 0.35 12.32 -7.40
C PHE A 164 -0.47 11.54 -8.42
N TYR A 165 -0.64 12.08 -9.62
CA TYR A 165 -1.49 11.47 -10.64
C TYR A 165 -0.90 11.67 -12.03
N THR A 166 -1.40 10.93 -13.00
CA THR A 166 -1.03 11.11 -14.40
C THR A 166 -2.05 12.00 -15.10
N ALA A 167 -1.58 13.10 -15.68
CA ALA A 167 -2.36 14.10 -16.41
C ALA A 167 -2.36 13.79 -17.91
N GLY A 168 -3.48 13.27 -18.43
CA GLY A 168 -3.62 12.77 -19.79
C GLY A 168 -3.11 11.34 -19.98
N TRP A 169 -3.63 10.63 -20.95
CA TRP A 169 -3.19 9.26 -21.25
C TRP A 169 -1.73 9.22 -21.69
N ARG A 170 -0.89 8.49 -20.93
CA ARG A 170 0.57 8.50 -21.10
C ARG A 170 1.14 9.93 -21.07
N GLY A 171 0.50 10.75 -20.27
CA GLY A 171 0.89 12.15 -20.03
C GLY A 171 1.94 12.26 -18.95
N GLY A 172 2.07 13.46 -18.38
CA GLY A 172 3.04 13.76 -17.33
C GLY A 172 2.61 13.32 -15.94
N LEU A 173 3.58 13.24 -15.03
CA LEU A 173 3.31 13.14 -13.59
C LEU A 173 2.94 14.53 -13.07
N ALA A 174 1.82 14.64 -12.39
CA ALA A 174 1.28 15.89 -11.85
C ALA A 174 1.02 15.78 -10.34
N LEU A 175 0.91 16.92 -9.69
CA LEU A 175 0.54 17.08 -8.29
C LEU A 175 -0.78 17.84 -8.18
N ALA A 176 -1.68 17.35 -7.32
CA ALA A 176 -2.79 18.12 -6.79
C ALA A 176 -2.74 18.11 -5.26
N THR A 177 -3.26 19.16 -4.63
CA THR A 177 -3.31 19.31 -3.18
C THR A 177 -4.74 19.55 -2.69
N SER A 178 -5.03 19.16 -1.45
CA SER A 178 -6.34 19.31 -0.84
C SER A 178 -6.24 19.45 0.68
N LYS A 179 -7.20 20.13 1.29
CA LYS A 179 -7.36 20.20 2.75
C LYS A 179 -8.43 19.23 3.28
N ASP A 180 -9.27 18.70 2.41
CA ASP A 180 -10.46 17.92 2.80
C ASP A 180 -10.72 16.64 1.98
N LEU A 181 -9.81 16.26 1.06
CA LEU A 181 -9.93 15.15 0.08
C LEU A 181 -11.01 15.35 -0.99
N LEU A 182 -11.83 16.36 -0.89
CA LEU A 182 -12.99 16.58 -1.74
C LEU A 182 -12.81 17.72 -2.74
N ARG A 183 -12.03 18.73 -2.36
CA ARG A 183 -11.69 19.89 -3.20
C ARG A 183 -10.20 19.88 -3.44
N TRP A 184 -9.83 19.75 -4.70
CA TRP A 184 -8.44 19.62 -5.13
C TRP A 184 -7.99 20.82 -5.93
N GLU A 185 -6.82 21.33 -5.61
CA GLU A 185 -6.15 22.42 -6.29
C GLU A 185 -5.00 21.88 -7.15
N ARG A 186 -4.74 22.53 -8.28
CA ARG A 186 -3.61 22.27 -9.18
C ARG A 186 -2.58 23.39 -8.99
N PRO A 187 -1.58 23.22 -8.11
CA PRO A 187 -0.61 24.28 -7.82
C PRO A 187 0.29 24.54 -9.03
N GLU A 188 0.56 25.83 -9.31
CA GLU A 188 1.58 26.23 -10.28
C GLU A 188 2.97 25.89 -9.75
N LEU A 189 3.64 24.90 -10.35
CA LEU A 189 4.94 24.41 -9.88
C LEU A 189 6.14 25.08 -10.55
N GLY A 190 5.95 25.66 -11.74
CA GLY A 190 7.03 26.28 -12.50
C GLY A 190 8.10 25.31 -13.03
N LEU A 191 7.77 24.00 -13.11
CA LEU A 191 8.71 22.96 -13.53
C LEU A 191 8.53 22.56 -15.00
N ALA A 192 7.40 21.91 -15.31
CA ALA A 192 7.14 21.36 -16.64
C ALA A 192 5.86 21.92 -17.29
N GLY A 193 5.27 22.93 -16.67
CA GLY A 193 4.03 23.58 -17.02
C GLY A 193 2.91 23.26 -16.04
N GLU A 194 2.09 24.24 -15.70
CA GLU A 194 1.01 24.12 -14.72
C GLU A 194 1.46 23.35 -13.47
N ASN A 195 0.73 22.30 -13.11
CA ASN A 195 1.01 21.43 -11.98
C ASN A 195 1.80 20.15 -12.36
N LEU A 196 2.47 20.11 -13.51
CA LEU A 196 3.31 18.99 -13.92
C LEU A 196 4.65 19.00 -13.19
N ILE A 197 4.96 17.85 -12.57
CA ILE A 197 6.26 17.55 -11.96
C ILE A 197 7.24 17.08 -13.05
N LEU A 198 6.81 16.12 -13.85
CA LEU A 198 7.59 15.56 -14.95
C LEU A 198 6.74 15.60 -16.24
N PRO A 199 7.29 16.14 -17.34
CA PRO A 199 6.58 16.19 -18.59
C PRO A 199 6.51 14.79 -19.20
N PRO A 200 5.55 14.53 -20.09
CA PRO A 200 5.53 13.30 -20.86
C PRO A 200 6.78 13.15 -21.72
N GLY A 201 7.42 11.99 -21.71
CA GLY A 201 8.68 11.80 -22.45
C GLY A 201 9.29 10.42 -22.30
N PRO A 202 10.55 10.22 -22.73
CA PRO A 202 11.22 8.92 -22.66
C PRO A 202 11.44 8.39 -21.24
N LEU A 203 11.46 9.28 -20.25
CA LEU A 203 11.60 8.95 -18.82
C LEU A 203 10.25 8.76 -18.11
N MET A 204 9.15 9.09 -18.78
CA MET A 204 7.79 9.05 -18.27
C MET A 204 6.90 8.36 -19.30
N ALA A 205 7.02 7.04 -19.38
CA ALA A 205 6.45 6.35 -20.50
C ALA A 205 5.00 5.96 -20.37
N GLY A 206 4.64 5.52 -19.21
CA GLY A 206 3.44 4.74 -19.06
C GLY A 206 2.31 5.45 -18.31
N GLY A 207 2.63 6.25 -17.35
CA GLY A 207 1.65 6.74 -16.40
C GLY A 207 1.41 5.79 -15.23
N ASP A 208 2.19 4.73 -15.13
CA ASP A 208 2.08 3.73 -14.07
C ASP A 208 3.16 3.97 -12.99
N ASN A 209 3.32 5.26 -12.62
CA ASN A 209 4.34 5.67 -11.67
C ASN A 209 3.84 5.45 -10.25
N ALA A 210 4.63 4.75 -9.45
CA ALA A 210 4.33 4.52 -8.03
C ALA A 210 5.10 5.54 -7.18
N ILE A 211 4.38 6.30 -6.35
CA ILE A 211 4.95 7.34 -5.47
C ILE A 211 4.59 7.00 -4.02
N TRP A 212 5.53 7.22 -3.10
CA TRP A 212 5.36 7.02 -1.67
C TRP A 212 5.92 8.18 -0.88
N LEU A 213 5.14 8.71 0.07
CA LEU A 213 5.61 9.63 1.10
C LEU A 213 6.07 8.82 2.32
N ASP A 214 7.38 8.81 2.57
CA ASP A 214 8.00 8.12 3.69
C ASP A 214 8.25 9.10 4.84
N LEU A 215 7.32 9.15 5.79
CA LEU A 215 7.45 9.98 7.00
C LEU A 215 8.50 9.44 8.00
N ASN A 216 8.98 8.20 7.80
CA ASN A 216 10.03 7.57 8.61
C ASN A 216 11.42 7.70 7.99
N ALA A 217 11.57 8.40 6.87
CA ALA A 217 12.86 8.58 6.20
C ALA A 217 13.87 9.25 7.14
N LYS A 218 14.98 8.53 7.43
CA LYS A 218 16.09 9.06 8.25
C LYS A 218 16.84 10.20 7.58
N ASP A 219 16.89 10.16 6.23
CA ASP A 219 17.46 11.18 5.38
C ASP A 219 16.32 11.95 4.72
N SER A 220 16.20 13.23 5.01
CA SER A 220 15.19 14.12 4.44
C SER A 220 15.26 14.23 2.92
N ALA A 221 16.43 14.00 2.31
CA ALA A 221 16.59 13.93 0.85
C ALA A 221 15.88 12.72 0.22
N GLN A 222 15.45 11.76 1.03
CA GLN A 222 14.77 10.54 0.61
C GLN A 222 13.33 10.45 1.13
N ARG A 223 12.74 11.57 1.53
CA ARG A 223 11.38 11.62 2.07
C ARG A 223 10.32 11.08 1.10
N TYR A 224 10.52 11.26 -0.19
CA TYR A 224 9.69 10.65 -1.22
C TYR A 224 10.46 9.58 -1.98
N LYS A 225 9.77 8.53 -2.36
CA LYS A 225 10.28 7.41 -3.13
C LYS A 225 9.40 7.14 -4.33
N ALA A 226 10.00 6.74 -5.46
CA ALA A 226 9.24 6.48 -6.67
C ALA A 226 9.79 5.29 -7.45
N ILE A 227 8.87 4.53 -8.05
CA ILE A 227 9.13 3.69 -9.22
C ILE A 227 8.58 4.43 -10.44
N ILE A 228 9.44 4.70 -11.41
CA ILE A 228 9.05 5.37 -12.66
C ILE A 228 9.25 4.40 -13.83
N GLU A 229 8.19 4.19 -14.61
CA GLU A 229 8.23 3.36 -15.81
C GLU A 229 8.95 4.07 -16.96
N ARG A 230 9.75 3.34 -17.74
CA ARG A 230 10.49 3.84 -18.91
C ARG A 230 9.90 3.37 -20.23
N LEU A 231 9.84 4.26 -21.23
CA LEU A 231 9.31 3.97 -22.58
C LEU A 231 10.07 2.89 -23.38
N HIS A 232 11.31 2.61 -23.05
CA HIS A 232 12.14 1.75 -23.92
C HIS A 232 11.70 0.28 -24.00
N GLY A 233 10.91 -0.22 -23.03
CA GLY A 233 10.40 -1.59 -23.03
C GLY A 233 9.16 -1.85 -23.90
N TRP A 234 8.44 -0.82 -24.32
CA TRP A 234 7.13 -0.99 -24.99
C TRP A 234 7.19 -1.23 -26.50
N ARG A 235 8.30 -0.89 -27.15
CA ARG A 235 8.46 -1.11 -28.60
C ARG A 235 9.14 -2.42 -28.98
N SER A 236 9.84 -3.07 -28.07
CA SER A 236 10.29 -4.43 -28.28
C SER A 236 9.09 -5.36 -28.07
N ASN A 237 8.62 -5.99 -29.12
CA ASN A 237 7.58 -7.00 -29.09
C ASN A 237 7.67 -7.83 -27.81
N PHE A 238 6.54 -8.04 -27.10
CA PHE A 238 6.42 -8.88 -25.92
C PHE A 238 7.05 -10.29 -26.05
N ASN A 239 7.48 -10.66 -27.27
CA ASN A 239 8.11 -11.92 -27.62
C ASN A 239 9.65 -11.88 -27.66
N THR A 240 10.30 -10.76 -27.40
CA THR A 240 11.76 -10.73 -27.31
C THR A 240 12.21 -11.05 -25.89
N ARG A 241 13.15 -12.00 -25.76
CA ARG A 241 13.88 -12.31 -24.52
C ARG A 241 14.84 -11.18 -24.12
N ASP A 242 14.41 -9.93 -24.34
CA ASP A 242 15.20 -8.76 -24.00
C ASP A 242 15.00 -8.43 -22.51
N ASP A 243 16.04 -8.62 -21.70
CA ASP A 243 16.06 -8.31 -20.26
C ASP A 243 16.30 -6.81 -19.98
N SER A 244 16.07 -5.94 -20.97
CA SER A 244 16.24 -4.50 -20.79
C SER A 244 15.41 -3.95 -19.61
N PRO A 245 15.99 -3.10 -18.76
CA PRO A 245 15.30 -2.49 -17.64
C PRO A 245 14.09 -1.66 -18.11
N THR A 246 12.97 -1.81 -17.43
CA THR A 246 11.72 -1.11 -17.75
C THR A 246 11.36 -0.04 -16.75
N HIS A 247 11.99 -0.03 -15.56
CA HIS A 247 11.71 0.89 -14.45
C HIS A 247 12.97 1.48 -13.85
N THR A 248 12.80 2.59 -13.14
CA THR A 248 13.85 3.20 -12.31
C THR A 248 13.30 3.55 -10.94
N LEU A 249 14.12 3.34 -9.91
CA LEU A 249 13.85 3.81 -8.55
C LEU A 249 14.46 5.20 -8.36
N HIS A 250 13.71 6.09 -7.72
CA HIS A 250 14.12 7.45 -7.43
C HIS A 250 13.79 7.83 -6.00
N THR A 251 14.52 8.82 -5.47
CA THR A 251 14.19 9.50 -4.21
C THR A 251 14.07 10.99 -4.42
N SER A 252 13.35 11.68 -3.53
CA SER A 252 13.18 13.13 -3.54
C SER A 252 12.97 13.64 -2.11
N ALA A 253 13.40 14.88 -1.86
CA ALA A 253 13.14 15.58 -0.61
C ALA A 253 11.71 16.15 -0.52
N ASP A 254 11.16 16.57 -1.66
CA ASP A 254 9.92 17.36 -1.76
C ASP A 254 8.82 16.70 -2.62
N GLY A 255 9.15 15.61 -3.34
CA GLY A 255 8.27 14.96 -4.30
C GLY A 255 8.22 15.67 -5.66
N LEU A 256 8.99 16.74 -5.85
CA LEU A 256 9.03 17.56 -7.06
C LEU A 256 10.32 17.37 -7.85
N ILE A 257 11.47 17.42 -7.17
CA ILE A 257 12.79 17.23 -7.78
C ILE A 257 13.31 15.84 -7.42
N TRP A 258 13.53 15.01 -8.43
CA TRP A 258 13.88 13.60 -8.27
C TRP A 258 15.36 13.33 -8.52
N SER A 259 15.93 12.40 -7.75
CA SER A 259 17.31 11.94 -7.89
C SER A 259 17.56 11.30 -9.26
N GLN A 260 18.85 11.16 -9.62
CA GLN A 260 19.21 10.26 -10.72
C GLN A 260 18.80 8.82 -10.36
N GLY A 261 17.89 8.23 -11.15
CA GLY A 261 17.32 6.92 -10.83
C GLY A 261 18.31 5.77 -10.97
N ILE A 262 18.06 4.70 -10.23
CA ILE A 262 18.71 3.40 -10.39
C ILE A 262 17.79 2.49 -11.19
N THR A 263 18.31 1.90 -12.27
CA THR A 263 17.54 0.98 -13.12
C THR A 263 17.27 -0.34 -12.40
N THR A 264 16.04 -0.84 -12.54
CA THR A 264 15.65 -2.16 -12.04
C THR A 264 15.92 -3.25 -13.08
N ARG A 265 15.74 -4.51 -12.69
CA ARG A 265 15.52 -5.58 -13.66
C ARG A 265 14.19 -5.40 -14.38
N ARG A 266 13.98 -6.16 -15.45
CA ARG A 266 12.74 -6.11 -16.23
C ARG A 266 11.52 -6.49 -15.39
N ALA A 267 10.50 -5.66 -15.45
CA ALA A 267 9.15 -5.92 -14.99
C ALA A 267 8.15 -5.43 -16.06
N GLU A 268 6.90 -5.76 -15.88
CA GLU A 268 5.82 -5.22 -16.71
C GLU A 268 5.20 -3.98 -16.02
N ASP A 269 4.34 -3.27 -16.75
CA ASP A 269 3.56 -2.14 -16.27
C ASP A 269 2.85 -2.45 -14.92
N TYR A 270 2.43 -1.45 -14.19
CA TYR A 270 1.75 -1.62 -12.90
C TYR A 270 2.57 -2.36 -11.83
N SER A 271 3.90 -2.34 -11.89
CA SER A 271 4.75 -2.73 -10.76
C SER A 271 4.77 -1.63 -9.71
N SER A 272 4.61 -2.00 -8.44
CA SER A 272 4.50 -1.08 -7.31
C SER A 272 5.35 -1.52 -6.13
N PHE A 273 5.27 -0.80 -5.04
CA PHE A 273 5.98 -1.12 -3.80
C PHE A 273 5.21 -0.54 -2.61
N PHE A 274 5.54 -0.98 -1.41
CA PHE A 274 5.06 -0.39 -0.16
C PHE A 274 6.04 -0.66 0.97
N TYR A 275 5.93 0.09 2.05
CA TYR A 275 6.72 -0.15 3.24
C TYR A 275 5.97 -1.06 4.21
N ASN A 276 6.61 -2.14 4.64
CA ASN A 276 6.16 -2.98 5.74
C ASN A 276 6.90 -2.57 7.02
N PRO A 277 6.29 -1.76 7.89
CA PRO A 277 6.95 -1.25 9.08
C PRO A 277 7.10 -2.29 10.19
N PHE A 278 6.33 -3.38 10.15
CA PHE A 278 6.43 -4.47 11.11
C PHE A 278 7.73 -5.27 10.97
N ARG A 279 8.34 -5.22 9.77
CA ARG A 279 9.62 -5.84 9.45
C ARG A 279 10.70 -4.84 9.00
N GLU A 280 10.33 -3.57 8.93
CA GLU A 280 11.20 -2.48 8.43
C GLU A 280 11.79 -2.76 7.03
N VAL A 281 10.95 -3.26 6.12
CA VAL A 281 11.34 -3.57 4.74
C VAL A 281 10.46 -2.87 3.71
N TRP A 282 11.05 -2.52 2.58
CA TRP A 282 10.37 -2.16 1.34
C TRP A 282 9.99 -3.43 0.61
N SER A 283 8.71 -3.65 0.40
CA SER A 283 8.15 -4.77 -0.35
C SER A 283 7.80 -4.32 -1.76
N TYR A 284 8.28 -5.05 -2.77
CA TYR A 284 8.04 -4.76 -4.18
C TYR A 284 7.02 -5.73 -4.75
N SER A 285 5.95 -5.18 -5.34
CA SER A 285 4.90 -5.91 -6.05
C SER A 285 5.18 -5.86 -7.54
N ILE A 286 5.92 -6.85 -8.04
CA ILE A 286 6.47 -6.87 -9.39
C ILE A 286 5.53 -7.63 -10.30
N LYS A 287 5.04 -7.00 -11.36
CA LYS A 287 4.18 -7.66 -12.33
C LYS A 287 4.99 -8.44 -13.34
N LYS A 288 4.55 -9.66 -13.59
CA LYS A 288 4.97 -10.50 -14.71
C LYS A 288 3.79 -11.28 -15.29
N SER A 289 3.81 -11.52 -16.58
CA SER A 289 2.81 -12.37 -17.25
C SER A 289 3.35 -13.79 -17.40
N VAL A 290 2.80 -14.70 -16.59
CA VAL A 290 3.04 -16.14 -16.66
C VAL A 290 1.67 -16.80 -16.69
N SER A 291 1.17 -17.19 -17.85
CA SER A 291 -0.22 -17.68 -18.01
C SER A 291 -1.24 -16.69 -17.42
N GLY A 292 -1.16 -15.40 -17.82
CA GLY A 292 -1.91 -14.28 -17.26
C GLY A 292 -1.08 -13.40 -16.32
N ARG A 293 -1.69 -12.32 -15.81
CA ARG A 293 -1.03 -11.33 -14.92
C ARG A 293 -0.88 -11.87 -13.52
N LYS A 294 0.34 -11.77 -12.96
CA LYS A 294 0.68 -12.27 -11.62
C LYS A 294 1.61 -11.31 -10.91
N ARG A 295 1.73 -11.45 -9.59
CA ARG A 295 2.65 -10.69 -8.77
C ARG A 295 3.79 -11.55 -8.30
N PHE A 296 4.98 -10.98 -8.35
CA PHE A 296 6.21 -11.49 -7.77
C PHE A 296 6.65 -10.54 -6.66
N TYR A 297 7.25 -11.09 -5.64
CA TYR A 297 7.69 -10.39 -4.44
C TYR A 297 9.20 -10.29 -4.40
N ALA A 298 9.69 -9.13 -4.01
CA ALA A 298 11.04 -8.91 -3.54
C ALA A 298 10.98 -7.96 -2.34
N GLU A 299 11.97 -8.00 -1.47
CA GLU A 299 12.06 -7.07 -0.34
C GLU A 299 13.48 -6.54 -0.12
N SER A 300 13.59 -5.37 0.49
CA SER A 300 14.86 -4.78 0.88
C SER A 300 14.69 -3.82 2.05
N LYS A 301 15.65 -3.78 2.98
CA LYS A 301 15.72 -2.74 4.03
C LYS A 301 16.09 -1.37 3.47
N ASP A 302 16.76 -1.32 2.32
CA ASP A 302 17.11 -0.09 1.61
C ASP A 302 16.34 -0.02 0.29
N PHE A 303 15.54 1.05 0.12
CA PHE A 303 14.69 1.21 -1.05
C PHE A 303 15.50 1.19 -2.36
N MET A 304 16.59 1.93 -2.45
CA MET A 304 17.34 2.04 -3.70
C MET A 304 18.11 0.75 -4.03
N ARG A 305 18.61 0.04 -3.03
CA ARG A 305 19.27 -1.28 -3.21
C ARG A 305 18.27 -2.36 -3.64
N GLY A 306 16.99 -2.20 -3.31
CA GLY A 306 15.93 -3.09 -3.76
C GLY A 306 15.74 -3.14 -5.28
N ALA A 307 16.35 -2.24 -6.05
CA ALA A 307 16.24 -2.19 -7.52
C ALA A 307 16.71 -3.47 -8.23
N SER A 308 17.60 -4.24 -7.61
CA SER A 308 18.15 -5.46 -8.23
C SER A 308 17.10 -6.55 -8.45
N TRP A 309 16.11 -6.68 -7.57
CA TRP A 309 15.09 -7.74 -7.56
C TRP A 309 15.65 -9.14 -7.81
N GLU A 310 16.88 -9.39 -7.28
CA GLU A 310 17.65 -10.62 -7.59
C GLU A 310 16.94 -11.88 -7.14
N ASN A 311 16.37 -11.84 -5.95
CA ASN A 311 15.72 -12.97 -5.30
C ASN A 311 14.20 -12.83 -5.32
N MET A 312 13.62 -12.34 -6.44
CA MET A 312 12.17 -12.27 -6.53
C MET A 312 11.56 -13.68 -6.61
N VAL A 313 10.58 -13.92 -5.78
CA VAL A 313 9.78 -15.15 -5.75
C VAL A 313 8.40 -14.91 -6.35
N TYR A 314 7.75 -15.96 -6.83
CA TYR A 314 6.32 -15.87 -7.11
C TYR A 314 5.57 -15.52 -5.83
N TRP A 315 4.54 -14.69 -5.93
CA TRP A 315 3.81 -14.22 -4.75
C TRP A 315 2.35 -14.60 -4.78
N VAL A 316 1.57 -13.94 -5.62
CA VAL A 316 0.11 -14.10 -5.62
C VAL A 316 -0.51 -13.77 -6.98
N ASN A 317 -1.67 -14.37 -7.26
CA ASN A 317 -2.51 -14.08 -8.43
C ASN A 317 -4.00 -14.00 -8.04
N ALA A 318 -4.86 -13.81 -9.02
CA ALA A 318 -6.26 -14.18 -8.92
C ALA A 318 -6.37 -15.71 -8.86
N ASP A 319 -7.14 -16.24 -7.92
CA ASP A 319 -7.23 -17.66 -7.62
C ASP A 319 -8.62 -18.24 -7.95
N SER A 320 -8.83 -19.51 -7.69
CA SER A 320 -10.07 -20.23 -8.02
C SER A 320 -11.33 -19.70 -7.31
N LEU A 321 -11.17 -18.84 -6.30
CA LEU A 321 -12.28 -18.17 -5.61
C LEU A 321 -12.62 -16.80 -6.22
N ASP A 322 -11.82 -16.30 -7.16
CA ASP A 322 -12.16 -15.15 -7.98
C ASP A 322 -12.99 -15.62 -9.18
N GLU A 323 -14.30 -15.61 -9.04
CA GLU A 323 -15.20 -16.13 -10.07
C GLU A 323 -15.18 -15.28 -11.34
N PRO A 324 -15.25 -15.90 -12.53
CA PRO A 324 -15.44 -15.18 -13.79
C PRO A 324 -16.74 -14.39 -13.79
N ASP A 325 -16.70 -13.21 -14.37
CA ASP A 325 -17.91 -12.43 -14.62
C ASP A 325 -18.87 -13.19 -15.55
N SER A 326 -20.15 -13.27 -15.18
CA SER A 326 -21.14 -14.08 -15.90
C SER A 326 -21.44 -13.59 -17.32
N GLU A 327 -21.25 -12.29 -17.61
CA GLU A 327 -21.49 -11.70 -18.92
C GLU A 327 -20.24 -11.72 -19.80
N ILE A 328 -19.05 -11.59 -19.19
CA ILE A 328 -17.77 -11.52 -19.90
C ILE A 328 -17.16 -12.92 -20.10
N GLY A 329 -17.20 -13.77 -19.08
CA GLY A 329 -16.72 -15.14 -19.13
C GLY A 329 -15.19 -15.31 -19.20
N ASN A 330 -14.41 -14.23 -19.07
CA ASN A 330 -12.95 -14.32 -19.04
C ASN A 330 -12.45 -14.79 -17.67
N THR A 331 -11.33 -15.53 -17.66
CA THR A 331 -10.65 -15.89 -16.41
C THR A 331 -10.12 -14.63 -15.72
N PRO A 332 -10.47 -14.38 -14.44
CA PRO A 332 -9.97 -13.25 -13.69
C PRO A 332 -8.44 -13.24 -13.57
N GLN A 333 -7.84 -12.04 -13.54
CA GLN A 333 -6.40 -11.87 -13.41
C GLN A 333 -6.09 -10.81 -12.35
N LEU A 334 -4.99 -10.96 -11.63
CA LEU A 334 -4.52 -9.95 -10.70
C LEU A 334 -3.79 -8.84 -11.45
N TYR A 335 -4.49 -7.71 -11.64
CA TYR A 335 -3.94 -6.56 -12.37
C TYR A 335 -2.89 -5.82 -11.56
N SER A 336 -3.17 -5.55 -10.28
CA SER A 336 -2.23 -4.97 -9.32
C SER A 336 -2.52 -5.38 -7.88
N LEU A 337 -1.54 -5.16 -7.01
CA LEU A 337 -1.63 -5.28 -5.56
C LEU A 337 -0.82 -4.16 -4.92
N ASN A 338 -1.50 -3.29 -4.18
CA ASN A 338 -0.89 -2.28 -3.32
C ASN A 338 -1.11 -2.65 -1.85
N GLY A 339 -0.12 -2.38 -1.01
CA GLY A 339 -0.19 -2.65 0.42
C GLY A 339 0.06 -1.42 1.27
N ILE A 340 -0.49 -1.42 2.49
CA ILE A 340 -0.20 -0.42 3.52
C ILE A 340 -0.41 -1.00 4.91
N ALA A 341 0.38 -0.55 5.88
CA ALA A 341 0.11 -0.85 7.29
C ALA A 341 -1.05 -0.02 7.81
N TYR A 342 -2.01 -0.68 8.42
CA TYR A 342 -3.13 -0.05 9.10
C TYR A 342 -3.37 -0.73 10.45
N GLU A 343 -3.33 0.04 11.51
CA GLU A 343 -3.40 -0.43 12.89
C GLU A 343 -2.41 -1.58 13.13
N SER A 344 -2.87 -2.78 13.40
CA SER A 344 -2.04 -3.95 13.70
C SER A 344 -1.85 -4.91 12.51
N ILE A 345 -2.24 -4.54 11.28
CA ILE A 345 -2.18 -5.43 10.11
C ILE A 345 -1.72 -4.71 8.84
N MET A 346 -1.34 -5.47 7.83
CA MET A 346 -1.20 -4.97 6.47
C MET A 346 -2.53 -5.11 5.72
N LEU A 347 -2.98 -4.03 5.09
CA LEU A 347 -4.08 -4.04 4.12
C LEU A 347 -3.51 -4.23 2.72
N GLY A 348 -4.10 -5.13 1.94
CA GLY A 348 -3.80 -5.34 0.53
C GLY A 348 -4.99 -4.97 -0.34
N GLN A 349 -4.81 -4.06 -1.30
CA GLN A 349 -5.83 -3.73 -2.27
C GLN A 349 -5.52 -4.44 -3.59
N PHE A 350 -6.35 -5.42 -3.92
CA PHE A 350 -6.24 -6.30 -5.09
C PHE A 350 -7.09 -5.74 -6.24
N TYR A 351 -6.47 -5.45 -7.38
CA TYR A 351 -7.18 -5.04 -8.59
C TYR A 351 -7.46 -6.27 -9.44
N ILE A 352 -8.68 -6.77 -9.39
CA ILE A 352 -9.09 -7.98 -10.11
C ILE A 352 -9.66 -7.60 -11.47
N LEU A 353 -8.95 -7.97 -12.53
CA LEU A 353 -9.37 -7.80 -13.92
C LEU A 353 -10.33 -8.93 -14.30
N LEU A 354 -11.55 -8.58 -14.60
CA LEU A 354 -12.61 -9.49 -15.09
C LEU A 354 -12.65 -9.59 -16.63
N GLY A 355 -12.06 -8.62 -17.31
CA GLY A 355 -12.08 -8.55 -18.77
C GLY A 355 -12.94 -7.39 -19.29
N PRO A 356 -13.36 -7.41 -20.59
CA PRO A 356 -12.84 -8.27 -21.65
C PRO A 356 -11.36 -8.04 -21.99
N TYR A 357 -10.78 -8.88 -22.85
CA TYR A 357 -9.40 -8.68 -23.33
C TYR A 357 -9.24 -7.35 -24.07
N ASN A 358 -8.04 -6.75 -23.97
CA ASN A 358 -7.74 -5.44 -24.56
C ASN A 358 -8.24 -5.28 -26.00
N ARG A 359 -8.02 -6.29 -26.87
CA ARG A 359 -8.45 -6.22 -28.26
C ARG A 359 -9.97 -6.02 -28.41
N VAL A 360 -10.77 -6.71 -27.61
CA VAL A 360 -12.23 -6.57 -27.61
C VAL A 360 -12.64 -5.16 -27.16
N CYS A 361 -11.99 -4.63 -26.12
CA CYS A 361 -12.26 -3.29 -25.63
C CYS A 361 -11.85 -2.19 -26.62
N GLU A 362 -10.70 -2.36 -27.31
CA GLU A 362 -10.22 -1.41 -28.31
C GLU A 362 -11.13 -1.39 -29.55
N GLU A 363 -11.48 -2.57 -30.08
CA GLU A 363 -12.40 -2.71 -31.20
C GLU A 363 -13.81 -2.19 -30.86
N GLY A 364 -14.30 -2.50 -29.66
CA GLY A 364 -15.61 -2.08 -29.18
C GLY A 364 -15.67 -0.65 -28.65
N ARG A 365 -14.54 0.03 -28.46
CA ARG A 365 -14.43 1.39 -27.91
C ARG A 365 -15.07 1.55 -26.53
N PHE A 366 -14.80 0.63 -25.62
CA PHE A 366 -15.25 0.68 -24.24
C PHE A 366 -14.14 0.19 -23.28
N PRO A 367 -14.15 0.59 -21.99
CA PRO A 367 -13.16 0.14 -21.04
C PRO A 367 -13.39 -1.31 -20.57
N LYS A 368 -12.33 -1.98 -20.15
CA LYS A 368 -12.39 -3.28 -19.48
C LYS A 368 -12.91 -3.11 -18.05
N ILE A 369 -13.32 -4.20 -17.42
CA ILE A 369 -13.77 -4.20 -16.02
C ILE A 369 -12.62 -4.65 -15.12
N THR A 370 -12.24 -3.82 -14.16
CA THR A 370 -11.49 -4.19 -12.97
C THR A 370 -12.28 -3.75 -11.74
N GLU A 371 -12.17 -4.53 -10.68
CA GLU A 371 -12.77 -4.24 -9.39
C GLU A 371 -11.69 -4.24 -8.31
N LEU A 372 -11.92 -3.47 -7.24
CA LEU A 372 -11.01 -3.40 -6.11
C LEU A 372 -11.52 -4.31 -5.00
N LYS A 373 -10.69 -5.28 -4.59
CA LYS A 373 -10.98 -6.20 -3.49
C LYS A 373 -9.95 -6.05 -2.38
N MET A 374 -10.30 -6.43 -1.16
CA MET A 374 -9.39 -6.33 -0.02
C MET A 374 -8.82 -7.70 0.36
N GLY A 375 -7.58 -7.65 0.84
CA GLY A 375 -6.90 -8.75 1.52
C GLY A 375 -6.21 -8.23 2.77
N PHE A 376 -5.96 -9.11 3.71
CA PHE A 376 -5.37 -8.81 5.01
C PHE A 376 -4.14 -9.68 5.24
N SER A 377 -3.11 -9.13 5.88
CA SER A 377 -1.91 -9.89 6.19
C SER A 377 -1.35 -9.50 7.56
N ARG A 378 -0.89 -10.48 8.33
CA ARG A 378 -0.27 -10.29 9.64
C ARG A 378 1.25 -10.49 9.62
N ASP A 379 1.80 -10.93 8.49
CA ASP A 379 3.24 -11.09 8.26
C ASP A 379 3.79 -10.25 7.08
N GLY A 380 2.87 -9.63 6.31
CA GLY A 380 3.20 -8.78 5.17
C GLY A 380 3.49 -9.52 3.86
N PHE A 381 3.41 -10.86 3.87
CA PHE A 381 3.60 -11.70 2.69
C PHE A 381 2.38 -12.55 2.35
N HIS A 382 1.83 -13.28 3.32
CA HIS A 382 0.65 -14.12 3.12
C HIS A 382 -0.62 -13.30 3.29
N TRP A 383 -1.46 -13.31 2.26
CA TRP A 383 -2.71 -12.55 2.19
C TRP A 383 -3.93 -13.44 2.37
N ASP A 384 -4.66 -13.22 3.45
CA ASP A 384 -6.01 -13.75 3.61
C ASP A 384 -7.01 -12.87 2.86
N ARG A 385 -7.87 -13.48 2.06
CA ARG A 385 -8.92 -12.81 1.27
C ARG A 385 -10.28 -13.47 1.56
N PRO A 386 -10.80 -13.31 2.78
CA PRO A 386 -11.99 -14.03 3.23
C PRO A 386 -13.28 -13.56 2.53
N ASP A 387 -13.33 -12.29 2.09
CA ASP A 387 -14.42 -11.75 1.29
C ASP A 387 -13.97 -11.53 -0.15
N ARG A 388 -14.62 -12.21 -1.09
CA ARG A 388 -14.30 -12.14 -2.52
C ARG A 388 -15.19 -11.16 -3.28
N ARG A 389 -16.16 -10.53 -2.61
CA ARG A 389 -16.98 -9.46 -3.18
C ARG A 389 -16.10 -8.22 -3.46
N PRO A 390 -16.46 -7.38 -4.43
CA PRO A 390 -15.79 -6.11 -4.63
C PRO A 390 -15.88 -5.25 -3.36
N PHE A 391 -14.75 -4.68 -2.95
CA PHE A 391 -14.71 -3.66 -1.91
C PHE A 391 -15.12 -2.28 -2.46
N ILE A 392 -14.70 -2.00 -3.72
CA ILE A 392 -15.23 -0.92 -4.55
C ILE A 392 -15.54 -1.53 -5.91
N GLU A 393 -16.80 -1.51 -6.30
CA GLU A 393 -17.35 -2.14 -7.49
C GLU A 393 -17.44 -1.15 -8.66
N ALA A 394 -17.21 -1.63 -9.89
CA ALA A 394 -17.54 -0.90 -11.11
C ALA A 394 -19.07 -0.84 -11.29
N THR A 395 -19.65 0.35 -11.51
CA THR A 395 -21.12 0.49 -11.61
C THR A 395 -21.68 -0.15 -12.88
N ARG A 396 -20.89 -0.21 -13.96
CA ARG A 396 -21.24 -0.69 -15.31
C ARG A 396 -22.27 0.20 -16.03
N ASP A 397 -22.78 1.25 -15.38
CA ASP A 397 -23.66 2.22 -16.02
C ASP A 397 -22.83 3.23 -16.83
N GLU A 398 -23.20 3.46 -18.10
CA GLU A 398 -22.53 4.41 -18.99
C GLU A 398 -22.55 5.86 -18.52
N LYS A 399 -23.46 6.21 -17.63
CA LYS A 399 -23.58 7.56 -17.07
C LYS A 399 -22.57 7.83 -15.97
N ASP A 400 -22.02 6.78 -15.37
CA ASP A 400 -21.16 6.89 -14.23
C ASP A 400 -19.70 7.04 -14.65
N PHE A 401 -18.95 7.90 -13.94
CA PHE A 401 -17.52 8.09 -14.19
C PHE A 401 -16.73 6.82 -13.91
N ASP A 402 -17.19 5.99 -12.99
CA ASP A 402 -16.57 4.76 -12.51
C ASP A 402 -17.31 3.49 -12.99
N ARG A 403 -17.87 3.57 -14.19
CA ARG A 403 -18.56 2.42 -14.79
C ARG A 403 -17.65 1.21 -14.96
N ALA A 404 -16.33 1.44 -15.06
CA ALA A 404 -15.38 0.40 -15.44
C ALA A 404 -13.94 0.74 -15.01
N TYR A 405 -13.03 -0.19 -15.16
CA TYR A 405 -11.58 -0.09 -15.09
C TYR A 405 -11.09 0.67 -13.86
N LEU A 406 -11.55 0.21 -12.69
CA LEU A 406 -11.21 0.82 -11.42
C LEU A 406 -9.73 0.57 -11.08
N HIS A 407 -9.06 1.61 -10.60
CA HIS A 407 -7.73 1.54 -10.03
C HIS A 407 -7.71 2.19 -8.65
N GLY A 408 -7.10 1.54 -7.69
CA GLY A 408 -6.76 2.20 -6.42
C GLY A 408 -5.48 3.03 -6.55
N THR A 409 -4.78 3.22 -5.45
CA THR A 409 -3.59 4.06 -5.40
C THR A 409 -2.57 3.54 -4.39
N MET A 410 -1.32 4.03 -4.48
CA MET A 410 -0.38 3.92 -3.36
C MET A 410 -0.95 4.65 -2.14
N GLY A 411 -0.66 4.13 -0.95
CA GLY A 411 -1.22 4.67 0.28
C GLY A 411 -2.59 4.08 0.64
N VAL A 412 -3.28 3.38 -0.26
CA VAL A 412 -4.53 2.62 -0.11
C VAL A 412 -5.64 3.38 0.61
N CYS A 413 -5.44 3.82 1.86
CA CYS A 413 -6.44 4.52 2.66
C CYS A 413 -5.85 5.64 3.52
N LEU A 414 -6.68 6.64 3.80
CA LEU A 414 -6.38 7.77 4.67
C LEU A 414 -7.36 7.76 5.86
N VAL A 415 -6.91 8.27 7.01
CA VAL A 415 -7.74 8.39 8.21
C VAL A 415 -8.22 9.82 8.37
N MET A 416 -9.53 10.04 8.40
CA MET A 416 -10.08 11.36 8.69
C MET A 416 -11.30 11.20 9.62
N GLY A 417 -11.13 11.59 10.87
CA GLY A 417 -12.13 11.38 11.92
C GLY A 417 -12.45 9.90 12.14
N ASP A 418 -13.73 9.58 12.13
CA ASP A 418 -14.27 8.23 12.32
C ASP A 418 -14.30 7.37 11.05
N LYS A 419 -13.69 7.85 9.96
CA LYS A 419 -13.74 7.19 8.66
C LYS A 419 -12.36 6.93 8.07
N LEU A 420 -12.29 5.86 7.29
CA LEU A 420 -11.25 5.61 6.30
C LEU A 420 -11.74 6.11 4.95
N TRP A 421 -10.83 6.72 4.19
CA TRP A 421 -11.08 7.24 2.86
C TRP A 421 -10.20 6.53 1.86
N PHE A 422 -10.81 6.06 0.76
CA PHE A 422 -10.16 5.27 -0.29
C PHE A 422 -10.25 6.03 -1.61
N PRO A 423 -9.16 6.69 -2.04
CA PRO A 423 -9.10 7.27 -3.37
C PRO A 423 -9.07 6.18 -4.43
N TYR A 424 -9.81 6.38 -5.51
CA TYR A 424 -9.79 5.46 -6.64
C TYR A 424 -10.04 6.19 -7.97
N THR A 425 -9.53 5.63 -9.05
CA THR A 425 -9.84 6.06 -10.41
C THR A 425 -10.91 5.17 -11.00
N GLY A 426 -11.86 5.77 -11.70
CA GLY A 426 -12.81 5.06 -12.55
C GLY A 426 -12.77 5.60 -13.97
N TYR A 427 -13.09 4.76 -14.94
CA TYR A 427 -13.15 5.10 -16.36
C TYR A 427 -14.58 5.01 -16.88
N SER A 428 -15.14 6.13 -17.34
CA SER A 428 -16.40 6.13 -18.07
C SER A 428 -16.25 5.55 -19.50
N GLY A 429 -15.03 5.62 -20.06
CA GLY A 429 -14.77 5.30 -21.45
C GLY A 429 -15.27 6.34 -22.44
N ILE A 430 -15.66 7.52 -21.93
CA ILE A 430 -16.23 8.63 -22.73
C ILE A 430 -15.50 9.90 -22.30
N SER A 431 -14.86 10.59 -23.26
CA SER A 431 -14.22 11.89 -23.00
C SER A 431 -15.25 13.02 -23.07
N PRO A 432 -14.92 14.23 -22.55
CA PRO A 432 -15.81 15.39 -22.57
C PRO A 432 -16.29 15.81 -23.97
N ASP A 433 -15.50 15.54 -25.01
CA ASP A 433 -15.84 15.78 -26.42
C ASP A 433 -16.67 14.65 -27.05
N GLY A 434 -17.08 13.63 -26.28
CA GLY A 434 -17.89 12.50 -26.73
C GLY A 434 -17.12 11.37 -27.41
N TYR A 435 -15.78 11.43 -27.47
CA TYR A 435 -14.99 10.30 -27.96
C TYR A 435 -15.14 9.11 -27.02
N ARG A 436 -15.28 7.89 -27.59
CA ARG A 436 -15.39 6.64 -26.85
C ARG A 436 -14.12 5.79 -27.03
N GLY A 437 -13.64 5.18 -25.94
CA GLY A 437 -12.45 4.33 -26.01
C GLY A 437 -12.10 3.67 -24.68
N MET A 438 -11.20 2.70 -24.74
CA MET A 438 -10.77 1.93 -23.57
C MET A 438 -10.04 2.80 -22.52
N TYR A 439 -9.29 3.83 -22.98
CA TYR A 439 -8.39 4.62 -22.15
C TYR A 439 -8.77 6.11 -22.15
N THR A 440 -10.03 6.42 -21.95
CA THR A 440 -10.51 7.80 -21.87
C THR A 440 -11.63 7.95 -20.83
N GLY A 441 -11.89 9.20 -20.42
CA GLY A 441 -12.91 9.53 -19.44
C GLY A 441 -12.56 9.03 -18.03
N ALA A 442 -11.27 9.04 -17.67
CA ALA A 442 -10.87 8.68 -16.32
C ALA A 442 -10.96 9.88 -15.39
N SER A 443 -11.56 9.67 -14.23
CA SER A 443 -11.69 10.63 -13.14
C SER A 443 -11.44 9.96 -11.80
N ILE A 444 -11.20 10.75 -10.76
CA ILE A 444 -10.88 10.27 -9.42
C ILE A 444 -12.06 10.49 -8.50
N GLY A 445 -12.44 9.44 -7.80
CA GLY A 445 -13.47 9.44 -6.77
C GLY A 445 -12.93 8.99 -5.43
N MET A 446 -13.79 9.13 -4.42
CA MET A 446 -13.56 8.69 -3.05
C MET A 446 -14.61 7.67 -2.64
N ALA A 447 -14.18 6.68 -1.85
CA ALA A 447 -15.09 5.82 -1.12
C ALA A 447 -14.74 5.88 0.37
N THR A 448 -15.70 5.60 1.24
CA THR A 448 -15.52 5.68 2.70
C THR A 448 -15.90 4.39 3.38
N LEU A 449 -15.26 4.14 4.50
CA LEU A 449 -15.59 3.05 5.42
C LEU A 449 -15.49 3.58 6.85
N ARG A 450 -16.28 3.04 7.77
CA ARG A 450 -16.07 3.25 9.21
C ARG A 450 -14.62 2.92 9.56
N ARG A 451 -13.97 3.66 10.44
CA ARG A 451 -12.65 3.29 10.99
C ARG A 451 -12.70 1.87 11.52
N ASP A 452 -11.73 1.00 11.17
CA ASP A 452 -11.67 -0.45 11.42
C ASP A 452 -12.82 -1.27 10.79
N GLY A 453 -13.64 -0.66 9.95
CA GLY A 453 -14.92 -1.19 9.49
C GLY A 453 -14.87 -2.34 8.47
N PHE A 454 -13.69 -2.91 8.18
CA PHE A 454 -13.55 -4.01 7.19
C PHE A 454 -14.37 -5.24 7.54
N ALA A 455 -14.45 -5.56 8.84
CA ALA A 455 -15.29 -6.64 9.38
C ALA A 455 -15.83 -6.26 10.76
N SER A 456 -17.03 -6.74 11.08
CA SER A 456 -17.60 -6.68 12.41
C SER A 456 -17.99 -8.06 12.92
N MET A 457 -17.91 -8.25 14.23
CA MET A 457 -18.49 -9.39 14.94
C MET A 457 -19.86 -8.98 15.46
N GLU A 458 -20.94 -9.61 14.97
CA GLU A 458 -22.32 -9.14 15.17
C GLU A 458 -23.15 -10.07 16.03
N ALA A 459 -23.95 -9.48 16.92
CA ALA A 459 -25.02 -10.13 17.66
C ALA A 459 -26.38 -9.54 17.32
N GLY A 460 -27.38 -10.41 17.20
CA GLY A 460 -28.78 -10.01 17.19
C GLY A 460 -29.34 -9.82 18.60
N LYS A 461 -30.67 -9.98 18.76
CA LYS A 461 -31.37 -9.84 20.05
C LYS A 461 -30.91 -10.82 21.13
N LYS A 462 -30.40 -11.98 20.73
CA LYS A 462 -29.81 -12.96 21.66
C LYS A 462 -28.38 -12.56 21.98
N LYS A 463 -28.04 -12.53 23.27
CA LYS A 463 -26.68 -12.26 23.75
C LYS A 463 -25.69 -13.27 23.16
N GLY A 464 -24.65 -12.80 22.48
CA GLY A 464 -23.53 -13.58 21.98
C GLY A 464 -22.25 -13.27 22.76
N ILE A 465 -21.23 -14.10 22.54
CA ILE A 465 -19.90 -13.95 23.11
C ILE A 465 -18.82 -14.02 22.05
N LEU A 466 -17.71 -13.32 22.30
CA LEU A 466 -16.42 -13.52 21.66
C LEU A 466 -15.37 -13.63 22.76
N LEU A 467 -14.61 -14.71 22.78
CA LEU A 467 -13.47 -14.93 23.64
C LEU A 467 -12.19 -14.85 22.83
N THR A 468 -11.26 -14.00 23.25
CA THR A 468 -9.95 -13.93 22.60
C THR A 468 -9.07 -15.11 23.00
N ARG A 469 -8.09 -15.44 22.16
CA ARG A 469 -6.92 -16.21 22.58
C ARG A 469 -6.17 -15.48 23.69
N PRO A 470 -5.21 -16.12 24.37
CA PRO A 470 -4.34 -15.43 25.34
C PRO A 470 -3.58 -14.30 24.65
N VAL A 471 -3.68 -13.09 25.20
CA VAL A 471 -3.00 -11.90 24.72
C VAL A 471 -2.15 -11.28 25.83
N THR A 472 -1.06 -10.60 25.46
CA THR A 472 -0.27 -9.76 26.37
C THR A 472 -0.24 -8.34 25.87
N PHE A 473 -0.14 -7.39 26.80
CA PHE A 473 -0.07 -5.95 26.51
C PHE A 473 0.72 -5.21 27.59
N ARG A 474 1.16 -4.00 27.27
CA ARG A 474 1.80 -3.05 28.20
C ARG A 474 0.91 -1.86 28.52
N GLY A 475 -0.18 -1.70 27.77
CA GLY A 475 -1.15 -0.64 27.95
C GLY A 475 -1.90 -0.75 29.28
N LYS A 476 -2.78 0.24 29.55
CA LYS A 476 -3.50 0.40 30.82
C LYS A 476 -5.01 0.43 30.66
N HIS A 477 -5.51 0.92 29.53
CA HIS A 477 -6.92 1.18 29.34
C HIS A 477 -7.43 0.45 28.11
N LEU A 478 -8.46 -0.38 28.29
CA LEU A 478 -9.12 -1.10 27.21
C LEU A 478 -10.08 -0.17 26.48
N PHE A 479 -9.97 -0.15 25.17
CA PHE A 479 -10.89 0.53 24.26
C PHE A 479 -11.48 -0.43 23.23
N VAL A 480 -12.63 -0.05 22.68
CA VAL A 480 -13.33 -0.78 21.62
C VAL A 480 -13.86 0.18 20.57
N ASN A 481 -13.96 -0.32 19.35
CA ASN A 481 -14.76 0.26 18.27
C ASN A 481 -16.05 -0.56 18.19
N VAL A 482 -17.19 0.07 18.51
CA VAL A 482 -18.46 -0.62 18.71
C VAL A 482 -19.64 0.21 18.22
N ASP A 483 -20.65 -0.46 17.67
CA ASP A 483 -21.94 0.09 17.30
C ASP A 483 -23.04 -0.76 17.95
N CYS A 484 -23.60 -0.28 19.07
CA CYS A 484 -24.67 -0.95 19.81
C CYS A 484 -25.60 0.04 20.58
N PRO A 485 -26.11 1.11 19.93
CA PRO A 485 -26.93 2.12 20.61
C PRO A 485 -28.22 1.54 21.18
N ASP A 486 -28.83 0.58 20.48
CA ASP A 486 -30.05 -0.13 20.88
C ASP A 486 -29.76 -1.50 21.52
N GLY A 487 -28.51 -1.76 21.80
CA GLY A 487 -28.00 -3.01 22.36
C GLY A 487 -27.11 -2.79 23.59
N GLU A 488 -26.17 -3.69 23.78
CA GLU A 488 -25.26 -3.60 24.92
C GLU A 488 -23.98 -4.41 24.67
N LEU A 489 -22.84 -3.80 25.02
CA LEU A 489 -21.56 -4.50 25.17
C LEU A 489 -21.10 -4.49 26.62
N GLN A 490 -20.68 -5.63 27.17
CA GLN A 490 -19.98 -5.79 28.43
C GLN A 490 -18.71 -6.62 28.23
N VAL A 491 -17.67 -6.38 29.02
CA VAL A 491 -16.38 -7.05 28.87
C VAL A 491 -15.94 -7.68 30.19
N GLU A 492 -15.39 -8.89 30.09
CA GLU A 492 -14.71 -9.60 31.17
C GLU A 492 -13.24 -9.81 30.83
N VAL A 493 -12.39 -9.84 31.85
CA VAL A 493 -11.00 -10.29 31.72
C VAL A 493 -10.85 -11.63 32.43
N LEU A 494 -10.22 -12.58 31.74
CA LEU A 494 -10.00 -13.93 32.24
C LEU A 494 -8.49 -14.24 32.27
N ASP A 495 -8.09 -15.16 33.14
CA ASP A 495 -6.75 -15.76 33.07
C ASP A 495 -6.68 -16.85 31.97
N GLU A 496 -5.50 -17.40 31.73
CA GLU A 496 -5.27 -18.44 30.71
C GLU A 496 -6.11 -19.71 30.95
N GLN A 497 -6.50 -19.97 32.19
CA GLN A 497 -7.34 -21.11 32.57
C GLN A 497 -8.84 -20.82 32.47
N ASN A 498 -9.23 -19.74 31.80
CA ASN A 498 -10.61 -19.27 31.61
C ASN A 498 -11.33 -18.89 32.93
N ARG A 499 -10.59 -18.56 34.00
CA ARG A 499 -11.17 -18.06 35.26
C ARG A 499 -11.34 -16.55 35.19
N VAL A 500 -12.56 -16.07 35.40
CA VAL A 500 -12.86 -14.64 35.37
C VAL A 500 -12.18 -13.92 36.54
N LEU A 501 -11.46 -12.85 36.26
CA LEU A 501 -10.81 -12.00 37.26
C LEU A 501 -11.88 -11.21 38.03
N LYS A 502 -11.88 -11.34 39.37
CA LYS A 502 -12.95 -10.85 40.25
C LYS A 502 -13.30 -9.38 40.02
N GLN A 503 -12.32 -8.52 39.79
CA GLN A 503 -12.52 -7.06 39.61
C GLN A 503 -12.99 -6.71 38.19
N PHE A 504 -12.76 -7.55 37.18
CA PHE A 504 -13.03 -7.31 35.76
C PHE A 504 -14.06 -8.32 35.21
N ASN A 505 -15.16 -8.53 35.90
CA ASN A 505 -16.23 -9.46 35.48
C ASN A 505 -17.43 -8.70 34.86
N ALA A 506 -18.32 -9.42 34.18
CA ALA A 506 -19.47 -8.83 33.49
C ALA A 506 -20.42 -8.04 34.41
N LYS A 507 -20.55 -8.42 35.71
CA LYS A 507 -21.41 -7.69 36.67
C LYS A 507 -20.81 -6.36 37.09
N THR A 508 -19.48 -6.24 37.04
CA THR A 508 -18.76 -5.00 37.39
C THR A 508 -18.47 -4.16 36.15
N SER A 509 -18.52 -4.75 34.93
CA SER A 509 -18.39 -4.02 33.66
C SER A 509 -19.55 -3.05 33.50
N ARG A 510 -19.23 -1.77 33.24
CA ARG A 510 -20.25 -0.77 32.89
C ARG A 510 -20.78 -1.06 31.49
N PRO A 511 -22.09 -1.22 31.33
CA PRO A 511 -22.69 -1.49 30.03
C PRO A 511 -22.44 -0.35 29.03
N ILE A 512 -21.93 -0.69 27.87
CA ILE A 512 -21.70 0.24 26.75
C ILE A 512 -22.90 0.16 25.81
N ARG A 513 -23.53 1.32 25.52
CA ARG A 513 -24.65 1.49 24.61
C ARG A 513 -24.42 2.73 23.79
N THR A 514 -23.69 2.58 22.68
CA THR A 514 -23.22 3.71 21.87
C THR A 514 -22.81 3.26 20.48
N ASP A 515 -22.72 4.21 19.57
CA ASP A 515 -21.99 4.07 18.30
C ASP A 515 -20.75 4.96 18.35
N LYS A 516 -19.56 4.36 18.58
CA LYS A 516 -18.28 5.08 18.64
C LYS A 516 -17.13 4.22 18.15
N THR A 517 -16.24 4.83 17.39
CA THR A 517 -14.99 4.21 16.92
C THR A 517 -13.88 4.22 17.98
N LEU A 518 -14.06 4.97 19.06
CA LEU A 518 -13.15 5.06 20.19
C LEU A 518 -13.97 5.13 21.50
N GLN A 519 -14.26 3.98 22.10
CA GLN A 519 -15.03 3.86 23.33
C GLN A 519 -14.21 3.14 24.39
N LYS A 520 -13.95 3.83 25.51
CA LYS A 520 -13.28 3.22 26.67
C LYS A 520 -14.18 2.21 27.37
N VAL A 521 -13.62 1.08 27.76
CA VAL A 521 -14.25 0.09 28.63
C VAL A 521 -13.94 0.41 30.09
N GLU A 522 -14.96 0.38 30.96
CA GLU A 522 -14.81 0.67 32.39
C GLU A 522 -15.49 -0.41 33.24
N TRP A 523 -14.95 -0.65 34.40
CA TRP A 523 -15.54 -1.48 35.45
C TRP A 523 -15.81 -0.65 36.71
N GLN A 524 -16.63 -1.16 37.64
CA GLN A 524 -16.94 -0.48 38.88
C GLN A 524 -15.69 -0.22 39.77
N ALA A 525 -14.71 -1.13 39.70
CA ALA A 525 -13.44 -1.02 40.42
C ALA A 525 -12.43 -0.06 39.75
N GLY A 526 -12.72 0.45 38.57
CA GLY A 526 -11.82 1.28 37.77
C GLY A 526 -11.59 0.73 36.37
N ASP A 527 -10.72 1.37 35.60
CA ASP A 527 -10.41 1.08 34.21
C ASP A 527 -8.91 0.81 33.97
N ASP A 528 -8.14 0.68 35.06
CA ASP A 528 -6.68 0.49 35.00
C ASP A 528 -6.33 -1.00 35.00
N LEU A 529 -5.72 -1.46 33.91
CA LEU A 529 -5.25 -2.82 33.69
C LEU A 529 -3.73 -2.97 33.95
N SER A 530 -3.06 -1.96 34.54
CA SER A 530 -1.59 -1.97 34.73
C SER A 530 -1.07 -3.21 35.45
N ASP A 531 -1.84 -3.72 36.44
CA ASP A 531 -1.47 -4.93 37.18
C ASP A 531 -1.45 -6.21 36.32
N LEU A 532 -2.03 -6.16 35.13
CA LEU A 532 -2.08 -7.26 34.17
C LEU A 532 -1.03 -7.12 33.05
N ALA A 533 -0.28 -6.01 33.03
CA ALA A 533 0.73 -5.76 32.00
C ALA A 533 1.76 -6.88 31.93
N GLY A 534 1.98 -7.42 30.72
CA GLY A 534 2.89 -8.54 30.47
C GLY A 534 2.39 -9.91 30.96
N THR A 535 1.22 -9.97 31.59
CA THR A 535 0.59 -11.24 32.01
C THR A 535 -0.37 -11.69 30.91
N PRO A 536 -0.34 -12.98 30.49
CA PRO A 536 -1.31 -13.49 29.52
C PRO A 536 -2.72 -13.48 30.11
N VAL A 537 -3.63 -12.84 29.40
CA VAL A 537 -5.06 -12.77 29.75
C VAL A 537 -5.91 -12.96 28.51
N LYS A 538 -7.20 -13.22 28.70
CA LYS A 538 -8.20 -13.27 27.63
C LYS A 538 -9.28 -12.21 27.87
N PHE A 539 -9.78 -11.60 26.82
CA PHE A 539 -10.95 -10.75 26.86
C PHE A 539 -12.17 -11.52 26.38
N ARG A 540 -13.26 -11.45 27.18
CA ARG A 540 -14.57 -11.97 26.76
C ARG A 540 -15.53 -10.81 26.57
N PHE A 541 -15.94 -10.63 25.34
CA PHE A 541 -16.93 -9.62 24.93
C PHE A 541 -18.31 -10.26 24.92
N HIS A 542 -19.25 -9.67 25.65
CA HIS A 542 -20.65 -10.04 25.68
C HIS A 542 -21.44 -8.99 24.91
N LEU A 543 -21.98 -9.34 23.77
CA LEU A 543 -22.66 -8.42 22.87
C LEU A 543 -24.12 -8.81 22.65
N THR A 544 -25.01 -7.84 22.67
CA THR A 544 -26.44 -7.97 22.32
C THR A 544 -26.81 -6.85 21.38
N ASN A 545 -27.47 -7.17 20.27
CA ASN A 545 -27.98 -6.22 19.28
C ASN A 545 -26.95 -5.14 18.90
N GLY A 546 -25.84 -5.55 18.32
CA GLY A 546 -24.75 -4.64 17.98
C GLY A 546 -23.62 -5.29 17.20
N LYS A 547 -22.59 -4.50 16.93
CA LYS A 547 -21.40 -4.81 16.13
C LYS A 547 -20.13 -4.41 16.88
N LEU A 548 -19.18 -5.31 16.98
CA LEU A 548 -17.84 -5.07 17.52
C LEU A 548 -16.84 -5.15 16.37
N TYR A 549 -16.10 -4.06 16.13
CA TYR A 549 -15.16 -3.94 15.01
C TYR A 549 -13.72 -4.21 15.41
N SER A 550 -13.29 -3.66 16.56
CA SER A 550 -11.92 -3.82 17.05
C SER A 550 -11.84 -3.58 18.56
N PHE A 551 -10.70 -3.97 19.15
CA PHE A 551 -10.34 -3.61 20.53
C PHE A 551 -8.83 -3.33 20.61
N TRP A 552 -8.39 -2.60 21.63
CA TRP A 552 -6.97 -2.38 21.94
C TRP A 552 -6.76 -1.95 23.39
N VAL A 553 -5.54 -2.09 23.89
CA VAL A 553 -5.19 -1.62 25.23
C VAL A 553 -4.23 -0.44 25.11
N SER A 554 -4.76 0.77 25.28
CA SER A 554 -4.01 2.02 25.19
C SER A 554 -3.13 2.25 26.42
N PRO A 555 -1.93 2.83 26.28
CA PRO A 555 -1.09 3.21 27.42
C PRO A 555 -1.68 4.33 28.28
N ASP A 556 -2.61 5.13 27.73
CA ASP A 556 -3.21 6.26 28.41
C ASP A 556 -4.71 6.45 28.09
N LYS A 557 -5.32 7.45 28.71
CA LYS A 557 -6.76 7.72 28.60
C LYS A 557 -7.17 8.39 27.29
N SER A 558 -6.23 8.80 26.45
CA SER A 558 -6.56 9.34 25.12
C SER A 558 -7.11 8.27 24.17
N GLY A 559 -6.79 7.01 24.43
CA GLY A 559 -7.14 5.90 23.56
C GLY A 559 -6.23 5.79 22.34
N ALA A 560 -5.05 6.42 22.37
CA ALA A 560 -4.03 6.24 21.34
C ALA A 560 -3.73 4.74 21.15
N SER A 561 -3.82 4.26 19.91
CA SER A 561 -3.66 2.84 19.62
C SER A 561 -2.20 2.43 19.40
N HIS A 562 -1.33 3.38 19.10
CA HIS A 562 0.03 3.17 18.62
C HIS A 562 0.11 2.26 17.39
N GLY A 563 -1.00 2.10 16.67
CA GLY A 563 -1.09 1.42 15.38
C GLY A 563 -0.80 2.34 14.21
N TYR A 564 -0.62 1.76 13.05
CA TYR A 564 -0.37 2.50 11.82
C TYR A 564 -1.66 3.12 11.27
N ILE A 565 -1.55 4.31 10.68
CA ILE A 565 -2.69 5.09 10.19
C ILE A 565 -2.77 5.17 8.67
N GLY A 566 -2.34 4.12 7.98
CA GLY A 566 -2.37 4.10 6.51
C GLY A 566 -1.52 5.23 5.91
N ALA A 567 -2.07 5.94 4.94
CA ALA A 567 -1.42 7.08 4.28
C ALA A 567 -1.52 8.40 5.07
N GLY A 568 -1.86 8.33 6.37
CA GLY A 568 -1.96 9.48 7.26
C GLY A 568 -3.34 10.13 7.29
N GLY A 569 -3.43 11.25 7.99
CA GLY A 569 -4.65 12.04 8.09
C GLY A 569 -4.49 13.24 9.02
N PRO A 570 -5.42 14.21 8.97
CA PRO A 570 -5.43 15.35 9.85
C PRO A 570 -5.44 14.94 11.32
N GLY A 571 -4.73 15.68 12.15
CA GLY A 571 -4.58 15.40 13.59
C GLY A 571 -3.41 14.48 13.94
N TYR A 572 -2.74 13.89 12.96
CA TYR A 572 -1.56 13.04 13.15
C TYR A 572 -0.29 13.69 12.58
N ASP A 573 0.82 13.53 13.31
CA ASP A 573 2.11 14.11 12.93
C ASP A 573 3.06 13.11 12.24
N GLY A 574 2.71 11.83 12.23
CA GLY A 574 3.52 10.73 11.71
C GLY A 574 2.70 9.59 11.14
N VAL A 575 3.23 8.38 11.22
CA VAL A 575 2.64 7.17 10.65
C VAL A 575 1.85 6.33 11.66
N ILE A 576 1.85 6.70 12.94
CA ILE A 576 1.18 5.97 14.02
C ILE A 576 0.18 6.85 14.76
N ASP A 577 -0.84 6.22 15.34
CA ASP A 577 -1.82 6.89 16.22
C ASP A 577 -1.25 7.03 17.63
N ASP A 578 -0.54 8.12 17.89
CA ASP A 578 -0.08 8.55 19.21
C ASP A 578 -0.99 9.61 19.85
N LYS A 579 -2.14 9.91 19.27
CA LYS A 579 -3.05 10.99 19.64
C LYS A 579 -4.37 10.49 20.25
N GLY A 580 -4.91 9.36 19.80
CA GLY A 580 -6.22 8.89 20.21
C GLY A 580 -7.30 9.95 19.99
N ILE A 581 -8.08 10.27 21.05
CA ILE A 581 -9.17 11.28 20.96
C ILE A 581 -8.66 12.68 20.56
N ASN A 582 -7.39 12.97 20.76
CA ASN A 582 -6.82 14.29 20.45
C ASN A 582 -6.57 14.49 18.93
N ALA A 583 -6.73 13.43 18.13
CA ALA A 583 -6.68 13.53 16.67
C ALA A 583 -8.00 13.96 16.01
N TYR A 584 -9.10 14.09 16.79
CA TYR A 584 -10.45 14.39 16.30
C TYR A 584 -10.78 15.86 16.34
#